data_0cf0ba3f92b4aa24de4f54f283de56b7
#
_entry.id   0cf0ba3f92b4aa24de4f54f283de56b7
#
_cell.length_a   1.000
_cell.length_b   1.000
_cell.length_c   1.000
_cell.angle_alpha   90.00
_cell.angle_beta   90.00
_cell.angle_gamma   90.00
#
_symmetry.space_group_name_H-M   'P 1'
#
loop_
_entity.id
_entity.type
_entity.pdbx_description
1 polymer ?
#
loop_
_entity_poly.entity_id
_entity_poly.type
_entity_poly.pdbx_seq_one_letter_code
_entity_poly.pdbx_strand_id
1 'polypeptide(L)'
;VTEQLASVLMLSLGGTIAMTGGTGGVVPTLTAEDLIAAIPGRADTGIDVQVQTFRQLPSASLGVDDLAALAALIAERTATGDVDGVVVTQGTDTIEETAYLLDLLHAGDAPIVVTGAMRNPTLVGADGPANVLAAIRTAASPAARGLGALVVFADEIHAARYVRKTHSTSGGTFRSPNTGPLGHVVEGRVRLLAYPPRRLTVPLEAVTRMPRVGLYTVTVGDDGTLLAGADSLDGLVVAGFGVGHVPQRLINQLTALAARIPVVLTSRTGAGPVLEVTYAFPGSESDLRQRGLIGAGFLDTYKARILLHTLLAVGADRDTIAAGYAAAGGTGDPARWPWASAPSDRTERR
;
A
#
# COMPACT_ATOMS: atom_id res chain seq x y z
N VAL A 1 -28.18 27.55 -8.77
CA VAL A 1 -27.03 26.68 -9.07
C VAL A 1 -27.30 25.39 -8.33
N THR A 2 -27.70 24.35 -9.02
CA THR A 2 -27.77 22.99 -8.46
C THR A 2 -26.36 22.64 -8.03
N GLU A 3 -26.11 22.50 -6.74
CA GLU A 3 -24.84 22.02 -6.20
C GLU A 3 -24.61 20.62 -6.77
N GLN A 4 -23.56 20.46 -7.57
CA GLN A 4 -23.24 19.17 -8.16
C GLN A 4 -22.80 18.24 -7.04
N LEU A 5 -23.49 17.12 -6.86
CA LEU A 5 -23.15 16.11 -5.86
C LEU A 5 -21.77 15.53 -6.18
N ALA A 6 -20.95 15.31 -5.18
CA ALA A 6 -19.69 14.60 -5.37
C ALA A 6 -19.96 13.16 -5.85
N SER A 7 -19.22 12.71 -6.88
CA SER A 7 -19.35 11.38 -7.47
C SER A 7 -18.21 10.47 -7.02
N VAL A 8 -18.55 9.32 -6.44
CA VAL A 8 -17.59 8.33 -5.94
C VAL A 8 -17.81 6.99 -6.66
N LEU A 9 -16.74 6.44 -7.22
CA LEU A 9 -16.75 5.09 -7.78
C LEU A 9 -16.32 4.08 -6.71
N MET A 10 -17.19 3.13 -6.36
CA MET A 10 -16.86 2.01 -5.49
C MET A 10 -16.56 0.75 -6.30
N LEU A 11 -15.35 0.22 -6.15
CA LEU A 11 -14.87 -1.01 -6.77
C LEU A 11 -14.74 -2.12 -5.71
N SER A 12 -15.48 -3.22 -5.86
CA SER A 12 -15.39 -4.36 -4.96
C SER A 12 -14.49 -5.44 -5.53
N LEU A 13 -13.56 -5.93 -4.68
CA LEU A 13 -12.69 -7.07 -4.99
C LEU A 13 -13.11 -8.35 -4.23
N GLY A 14 -14.15 -8.28 -3.39
CA GLY A 14 -14.59 -9.37 -2.51
C GLY A 14 -14.06 -9.20 -1.07
N GLY A 15 -13.72 -10.31 -0.42
CA GLY A 15 -13.19 -10.33 0.95
C GLY A 15 -14.26 -10.40 2.05
N THR A 16 -13.84 -10.32 3.32
CA THR A 16 -14.68 -10.53 4.52
C THR A 16 -15.90 -9.62 4.57
N ILE A 17 -15.80 -8.42 4.07
CA ILE A 17 -16.90 -7.45 4.01
C ILE A 17 -18.07 -7.95 3.14
N ALA A 18 -17.76 -8.76 2.12
CA ALA A 18 -18.73 -9.35 1.19
C ALA A 18 -19.06 -10.81 1.53
N MET A 19 -18.63 -11.33 2.69
CA MET A 19 -18.85 -12.72 3.07
C MET A 19 -20.15 -12.91 3.82
N THR A 20 -20.91 -13.97 3.44
CA THR A 20 -22.04 -14.44 4.22
C THR A 20 -21.79 -15.85 4.77
N GLY A 21 -22.43 -16.18 5.90
CA GLY A 21 -22.17 -17.40 6.63
C GLY A 21 -23.02 -18.57 6.19
N GLY A 22 -22.44 -19.78 6.26
CA GLY A 22 -23.10 -21.08 6.15
C GLY A 22 -22.48 -22.07 7.13
N THR A 23 -22.98 -23.32 7.21
CA THR A 23 -22.52 -24.37 8.13
C THR A 23 -21.05 -24.81 7.93
N GLY A 24 -20.39 -24.35 6.85
CA GLY A 24 -18.98 -24.66 6.52
C GLY A 24 -18.03 -23.47 6.57
N GLY A 25 -18.46 -22.32 7.12
CA GLY A 25 -17.68 -21.07 7.14
C GLY A 25 -18.30 -19.95 6.30
N VAL A 26 -17.59 -18.84 6.15
CA VAL A 26 -18.07 -17.68 5.36
C VAL A 26 -17.37 -17.66 4.00
N VAL A 27 -18.13 -17.28 2.95
CA VAL A 27 -17.64 -17.14 1.58
C VAL A 27 -18.06 -15.80 1.00
N PRO A 28 -17.30 -15.20 0.06
CA PRO A 28 -17.67 -13.93 -0.59
C PRO A 28 -18.89 -14.15 -1.50
N THR A 29 -20.04 -13.61 -1.13
CA THR A 29 -21.31 -13.77 -1.87
C THR A 29 -22.03 -12.45 -2.11
N LEU A 30 -21.76 -11.41 -1.29
CA LEU A 30 -22.38 -10.10 -1.47
C LEU A 30 -21.73 -9.35 -2.64
N THR A 31 -22.57 -8.72 -3.44
CA THR A 31 -22.13 -7.82 -4.52
C THR A 31 -21.76 -6.43 -3.97
N ALA A 32 -21.22 -5.58 -4.81
CA ALA A 32 -20.96 -4.18 -4.45
C ALA A 32 -22.27 -3.43 -4.13
N GLU A 33 -23.34 -3.73 -4.84
CA GLU A 33 -24.68 -3.17 -4.64
C GLU A 33 -25.26 -3.58 -3.28
N ASP A 34 -25.11 -4.86 -2.89
CA ASP A 34 -25.56 -5.36 -1.58
C ASP A 34 -24.82 -4.64 -0.43
N LEU A 35 -23.52 -4.43 -0.60
CA LEU A 35 -22.68 -3.72 0.39
C LEU A 35 -23.17 -2.28 0.59
N ILE A 36 -23.44 -1.56 -0.50
CA ILE A 36 -23.94 -0.18 -0.46
C ILE A 36 -25.35 -0.12 0.13
N ALA A 37 -26.23 -1.04 -0.24
CA ALA A 37 -27.61 -1.08 0.28
C ALA A 37 -27.66 -1.32 1.80
N ALA A 38 -26.66 -2.00 2.35
CA ALA A 38 -26.56 -2.28 3.79
C ALA A 38 -26.02 -1.11 4.63
N ILE A 39 -25.66 0.06 4.03
CA ILE A 39 -25.10 1.19 4.77
C ILE A 39 -26.21 2.14 5.27
N PRO A 40 -26.47 2.20 6.59
CA PRO A 40 -27.41 3.17 7.15
C PRO A 40 -26.94 4.62 6.92
N GLY A 41 -27.87 5.53 6.60
CA GLY A 41 -27.58 6.95 6.46
C GLY A 41 -26.77 7.33 5.21
N ARG A 42 -26.55 6.41 4.26
CA ARG A 42 -25.85 6.72 3.01
C ARG A 42 -26.60 7.80 2.19
N ALA A 43 -27.92 7.70 2.11
CA ALA A 43 -28.72 8.66 1.36
C ALA A 43 -28.60 10.10 1.88
N ASP A 44 -28.28 10.25 3.18
CA ASP A 44 -28.16 11.57 3.83
C ASP A 44 -26.79 12.23 3.55
N THR A 45 -25.87 11.53 2.89
CA THR A 45 -24.53 12.07 2.60
C THR A 45 -24.52 13.11 1.48
N GLY A 46 -25.51 13.08 0.57
CA GLY A 46 -25.49 13.88 -0.65
C GLY A 46 -24.35 13.48 -1.63
N ILE A 47 -23.86 12.25 -1.54
CA ILE A 47 -22.79 11.72 -2.43
C ILE A 47 -23.43 10.73 -3.41
N ASP A 48 -23.19 10.92 -4.70
CA ASP A 48 -23.54 9.92 -5.71
C ASP A 48 -22.49 8.80 -5.71
N VAL A 49 -22.94 7.54 -5.58
CA VAL A 49 -22.06 6.39 -5.49
C VAL A 49 -22.37 5.41 -6.62
N GLN A 50 -21.47 5.37 -7.59
CA GLN A 50 -21.46 4.36 -8.63
C GLN A 50 -20.77 3.11 -8.09
N VAL A 51 -21.33 1.92 -8.37
CA VAL A 51 -20.77 0.65 -7.86
C VAL A 51 -20.41 -0.28 -9.00
N GLN A 52 -19.30 -1.02 -8.83
CA GLN A 52 -18.86 -2.02 -9.79
C GLN A 52 -18.13 -3.16 -9.05
N THR A 53 -18.53 -4.39 -9.29
CA THR A 53 -17.77 -5.56 -8.86
C THR A 53 -16.62 -5.78 -9.85
N PHE A 54 -15.38 -5.58 -9.39
CA PHE A 54 -14.17 -5.78 -10.21
C PHE A 54 -13.65 -7.23 -10.12
N ARG A 55 -13.62 -7.79 -8.91
CA ARG A 55 -13.28 -9.20 -8.61
C ARG A 55 -14.14 -9.70 -7.47
N GLN A 56 -14.16 -11.02 -7.31
CA GLN A 56 -14.83 -11.68 -6.18
C GLN A 56 -13.89 -12.74 -5.59
N LEU A 57 -12.74 -12.28 -5.06
CA LEU A 57 -11.67 -13.14 -4.56
C LEU A 57 -11.38 -12.87 -3.08
N PRO A 58 -10.94 -13.88 -2.32
CA PRO A 58 -10.23 -13.66 -1.07
C PRO A 58 -8.98 -12.82 -1.35
N SER A 59 -8.67 -11.85 -0.48
CA SER A 59 -7.51 -10.96 -0.71
C SER A 59 -6.16 -11.69 -0.77
N ALA A 60 -6.04 -12.84 -0.11
CA ALA A 60 -4.88 -13.71 -0.21
C ALA A 60 -4.65 -14.31 -1.60
N SER A 61 -5.65 -14.27 -2.48
CA SER A 61 -5.59 -14.78 -3.86
C SER A 61 -5.44 -13.69 -4.91
N LEU A 62 -5.39 -12.41 -4.52
CA LEU A 62 -5.13 -11.30 -5.44
C LEU A 62 -3.67 -11.32 -5.89
N GLY A 63 -3.45 -11.23 -7.20
CA GLY A 63 -2.14 -11.07 -7.81
C GLY A 63 -1.77 -9.59 -8.06
N VAL A 64 -0.50 -9.33 -8.33
CA VAL A 64 -0.04 -7.99 -8.71
C VAL A 64 -0.64 -7.57 -10.06
N ASP A 65 -0.88 -8.51 -10.95
CA ASP A 65 -1.55 -8.33 -12.24
C ASP A 65 -3.02 -7.88 -12.07
N ASP A 66 -3.77 -8.45 -11.11
CA ASP A 66 -5.11 -7.96 -10.76
C ASP A 66 -5.06 -6.50 -10.29
N LEU A 67 -4.07 -6.16 -9.46
CA LEU A 67 -3.92 -4.81 -8.93
C LEU A 67 -3.45 -3.80 -9.98
N ALA A 68 -2.62 -4.21 -10.95
CA ALA A 68 -2.24 -3.39 -12.09
C ALA A 68 -3.45 -3.12 -13.00
N ALA A 69 -4.28 -4.14 -13.26
CA ALA A 69 -5.54 -3.98 -14.00
C ALA A 69 -6.53 -3.06 -13.26
N LEU A 70 -6.59 -3.15 -11.93
CA LEU A 70 -7.38 -2.24 -11.10
C LEU A 70 -6.89 -0.79 -11.21
N ALA A 71 -5.57 -0.56 -11.18
CA ALA A 71 -4.98 0.76 -11.35
C ALA A 71 -5.32 1.35 -12.73
N ALA A 72 -5.29 0.52 -13.79
CA ALA A 72 -5.65 0.95 -15.14
C ALA A 72 -7.13 1.36 -15.24
N LEU A 73 -8.04 0.57 -14.67
CA LEU A 73 -9.46 0.93 -14.61
C LEU A 73 -9.69 2.23 -13.83
N ILE A 74 -9.02 2.42 -12.68
CA ILE A 74 -9.12 3.64 -11.90
C ILE A 74 -8.61 4.84 -12.71
N ALA A 75 -7.48 4.70 -13.39
CA ALA A 75 -6.92 5.77 -14.23
C ALA A 75 -7.89 6.16 -15.36
N GLU A 76 -8.47 5.19 -16.06
CA GLU A 76 -9.50 5.41 -17.11
C GLU A 76 -10.72 6.16 -16.55
N ARG A 77 -11.29 5.68 -15.43
CA ARG A 77 -12.53 6.22 -14.86
C ARG A 77 -12.34 7.59 -14.22
N THR A 78 -11.16 7.93 -13.74
CA THR A 78 -10.84 9.24 -13.15
C THR A 78 -10.37 10.26 -14.18
N ALA A 79 -9.92 9.84 -15.37
CA ALA A 79 -9.42 10.73 -16.43
C ALA A 79 -10.51 11.63 -17.03
N THR A 80 -11.77 11.18 -17.04
CA THR A 80 -12.92 11.93 -17.59
C THR A 80 -13.35 13.09 -16.68
N GLY A 81 -12.96 13.09 -15.40
CA GLY A 81 -13.40 14.06 -14.41
C GLY A 81 -14.81 13.83 -13.86
N ASP A 82 -15.49 12.75 -14.27
CA ASP A 82 -16.84 12.41 -13.80
C ASP A 82 -16.83 11.72 -12.42
N VAL A 83 -15.65 11.35 -11.92
CA VAL A 83 -15.43 10.68 -10.65
C VAL A 83 -14.49 11.52 -9.78
N ASP A 84 -15.00 12.00 -8.64
CA ASP A 84 -14.23 12.81 -7.68
C ASP A 84 -13.30 12.01 -6.81
N GLY A 85 -13.63 10.73 -6.56
CA GLY A 85 -12.81 9.82 -5.76
C GLY A 85 -13.22 8.35 -5.96
N VAL A 86 -12.35 7.45 -5.54
CA VAL A 86 -12.55 6.01 -5.69
C VAL A 86 -12.47 5.32 -4.34
N VAL A 87 -13.40 4.41 -4.06
CA VAL A 87 -13.36 3.49 -2.93
C VAL A 87 -13.07 2.08 -3.44
N VAL A 88 -12.10 1.41 -2.87
CA VAL A 88 -11.77 0.00 -3.14
C VAL A 88 -12.08 -0.81 -1.89
N THR A 89 -13.01 -1.79 -2.00
CA THR A 89 -13.30 -2.72 -0.90
C THR A 89 -12.69 -4.09 -1.18
N GLN A 90 -11.98 -4.64 -0.19
CA GLN A 90 -11.35 -5.96 -0.30
C GLN A 90 -11.21 -6.66 1.06
N GLY A 91 -10.72 -7.91 1.03
CA GLY A 91 -10.26 -8.59 2.25
C GLY A 91 -9.04 -7.91 2.86
N THR A 92 -8.95 -7.95 4.19
CA THR A 92 -7.98 -7.13 4.93
C THR A 92 -6.54 -7.60 4.87
N ASP A 93 -6.25 -8.82 4.38
CA ASP A 93 -4.91 -9.42 4.47
C ASP A 93 -3.86 -8.69 3.62
N THR A 94 -4.26 -8.11 2.51
CA THR A 94 -3.37 -7.44 1.55
C THR A 94 -3.70 -5.95 1.33
N ILE A 95 -4.55 -5.33 2.16
CA ILE A 95 -4.93 -3.91 2.02
C ILE A 95 -3.70 -3.00 1.96
N GLU A 96 -2.71 -3.23 2.81
CA GLU A 96 -1.50 -2.41 2.87
C GLU A 96 -0.64 -2.49 1.61
N GLU A 97 -0.59 -3.66 0.96
CA GLU A 97 0.14 -3.86 -0.30
C GLU A 97 -0.66 -3.29 -1.49
N THR A 98 -1.96 -3.56 -1.55
CA THR A 98 -2.87 -3.00 -2.57
C THR A 98 -2.84 -1.48 -2.54
N ALA A 99 -3.03 -0.87 -1.37
CA ALA A 99 -3.04 0.58 -1.25
C ALA A 99 -1.71 1.20 -1.70
N TYR A 100 -0.57 0.59 -1.34
CA TYR A 100 0.73 1.12 -1.72
C TYR A 100 1.01 0.97 -3.22
N LEU A 101 0.63 -0.14 -3.84
CA LEU A 101 0.75 -0.28 -5.30
C LEU A 101 -0.11 0.74 -6.03
N LEU A 102 -1.36 0.94 -5.60
CA LEU A 102 -2.24 1.96 -6.17
C LEU A 102 -1.66 3.38 -5.99
N ASP A 103 -1.04 3.68 -4.83
CA ASP A 103 -0.38 4.97 -4.60
C ASP A 103 0.79 5.21 -5.57
N LEU A 104 1.57 4.17 -5.87
CA LEU A 104 2.68 4.25 -6.83
C LEU A 104 2.20 4.44 -8.27
N LEU A 105 1.08 3.84 -8.65
CA LEU A 105 0.60 3.83 -10.05
C LEU A 105 -0.44 4.91 -10.36
N HIS A 106 -0.95 5.63 -9.35
CA HIS A 106 -1.97 6.65 -9.54
C HIS A 106 -1.38 8.06 -9.54
N ALA A 107 -1.24 8.67 -10.69
CA ALA A 107 -0.73 10.04 -10.84
C ALA A 107 -1.82 11.13 -10.68
N GLY A 108 -3.11 10.75 -10.71
CA GLY A 108 -4.24 11.69 -10.65
C GLY A 108 -4.46 12.32 -9.27
N ASP A 109 -5.33 13.34 -9.20
CA ASP A 109 -5.70 14.04 -7.97
C ASP A 109 -6.87 13.39 -7.23
N ALA A 110 -7.70 12.57 -7.90
CA ALA A 110 -8.79 11.85 -7.25
C ALA A 110 -8.27 10.92 -6.17
N PRO A 111 -8.71 11.01 -4.90
CA PRO A 111 -8.22 10.11 -3.87
C PRO A 111 -8.72 8.69 -4.11
N ILE A 112 -7.86 7.71 -3.86
CA ILE A 112 -8.22 6.29 -3.83
C ILE A 112 -8.27 5.87 -2.36
N VAL A 113 -9.41 5.38 -1.89
CA VAL A 113 -9.59 4.96 -0.50
C VAL A 113 -9.80 3.45 -0.45
N VAL A 114 -8.84 2.73 0.12
CA VAL A 114 -8.93 1.27 0.30
C VAL A 114 -9.47 0.98 1.70
N THR A 115 -10.46 0.08 1.78
CA THR A 115 -11.09 -0.32 3.05
C THR A 115 -11.57 -1.78 3.01
N GLY A 116 -12.10 -2.25 4.12
CA GLY A 116 -12.61 -3.61 4.28
C GLY A 116 -13.29 -3.79 5.63
N ALA A 117 -13.42 -5.05 6.08
CA ALA A 117 -13.97 -5.37 7.39
C ALA A 117 -13.17 -6.47 8.08
N MET A 118 -12.96 -6.32 9.39
CA MET A 118 -12.39 -7.36 10.25
C MET A 118 -13.45 -8.35 10.73
N ARG A 119 -14.70 -7.92 10.83
CA ARG A 119 -15.83 -8.75 11.22
C ARG A 119 -16.79 -8.88 10.03
N ASN A 120 -17.12 -10.12 9.69
CA ASN A 120 -18.08 -10.36 8.62
C ASN A 120 -19.50 -9.87 9.04
N PRO A 121 -20.40 -9.61 8.07
CA PRO A 121 -21.73 -9.07 8.34
C PRO A 121 -22.64 -9.90 9.27
N THR A 122 -22.32 -11.19 9.49
CA THR A 122 -23.12 -12.08 10.35
C THR A 122 -22.72 -11.99 11.83
N LEU A 123 -21.62 -11.30 12.14
CA LEU A 123 -21.14 -11.15 13.52
C LEU A 123 -21.69 -9.86 14.16
N VAL A 124 -21.91 -9.95 15.47
CA VAL A 124 -22.25 -8.77 16.28
C VAL A 124 -21.10 -7.75 16.21
N GLY A 125 -21.45 -6.49 15.93
CA GLY A 125 -20.47 -5.42 15.77
C GLY A 125 -19.69 -5.51 14.45
N ALA A 126 -20.34 -5.96 13.37
CA ALA A 126 -19.79 -5.89 12.02
C ALA A 126 -19.35 -4.45 11.71
N ASP A 127 -18.08 -4.29 11.32
CA ASP A 127 -17.44 -2.98 11.12
C ASP A 127 -17.48 -2.50 9.64
N GLY A 128 -17.87 -3.38 8.72
CA GLY A 128 -17.89 -3.09 7.29
C GLY A 128 -18.70 -1.86 6.89
N PRO A 129 -19.99 -1.72 7.28
CA PRO A 129 -20.80 -0.57 6.91
C PRO A 129 -20.20 0.77 7.37
N ALA A 130 -19.67 0.83 8.60
CA ALA A 130 -19.02 2.03 9.13
C ALA A 130 -17.74 2.37 8.34
N ASN A 131 -16.88 1.39 8.07
CA ASN A 131 -15.65 1.58 7.31
C ASN A 131 -15.93 2.04 5.87
N VAL A 132 -16.93 1.46 5.19
CA VAL A 132 -17.30 1.88 3.82
C VAL A 132 -17.86 3.28 3.81
N LEU A 133 -18.74 3.65 4.77
CA LEU A 133 -19.26 5.01 4.84
C LEU A 133 -18.17 6.04 5.09
N ALA A 134 -17.22 5.76 5.98
CA ALA A 134 -16.06 6.60 6.24
C ALA A 134 -15.17 6.73 4.99
N ALA A 135 -14.98 5.63 4.26
CA ALA A 135 -14.22 5.62 3.01
C ALA A 135 -14.89 6.46 1.91
N ILE A 136 -16.22 6.34 1.72
CA ILE A 136 -16.99 7.15 0.75
C ILE A 136 -16.85 8.64 1.09
N ARG A 137 -17.05 9.03 2.35
CA ARG A 137 -16.87 10.42 2.79
C ARG A 137 -15.45 10.94 2.55
N THR A 138 -14.46 10.10 2.75
CA THR A 138 -13.06 10.46 2.52
C THR A 138 -12.78 10.61 1.02
N ALA A 139 -13.27 9.69 0.19
CA ALA A 139 -13.11 9.75 -1.26
C ALA A 139 -13.80 10.97 -1.89
N ALA A 140 -14.96 11.37 -1.35
CA ALA A 140 -15.69 12.57 -1.79
C ALA A 140 -15.09 13.89 -1.27
N SER A 141 -14.18 13.84 -0.29
CA SER A 141 -13.69 15.03 0.39
C SER A 141 -12.68 15.82 -0.45
N PRO A 142 -12.88 17.12 -0.70
CA PRO A 142 -11.87 17.97 -1.32
C PRO A 142 -10.53 18.00 -0.57
N ALA A 143 -10.55 17.79 0.76
CA ALA A 143 -9.35 17.75 1.58
C ALA A 143 -8.45 16.54 1.27
N ALA A 144 -9.03 15.45 0.76
CA ALA A 144 -8.28 14.24 0.40
C ALA A 144 -7.69 14.28 -1.02
N ARG A 145 -8.08 15.25 -1.85
CA ARG A 145 -7.56 15.38 -3.23
C ARG A 145 -6.05 15.53 -3.26
N GLY A 146 -5.40 14.80 -4.17
CA GLY A 146 -3.95 14.79 -4.35
C GLY A 146 -3.18 14.10 -3.22
N LEU A 147 -3.85 13.42 -2.26
CA LEU A 147 -3.17 12.61 -1.23
C LEU A 147 -2.82 11.19 -1.73
N GLY A 148 -3.29 10.80 -2.93
CA GLY A 148 -3.05 9.49 -3.52
C GLY A 148 -3.93 8.40 -2.94
N ALA A 149 -3.35 7.23 -2.68
CA ALA A 149 -4.06 6.15 -2.04
C ALA A 149 -3.99 6.25 -0.51
N LEU A 150 -5.15 6.08 0.10
CA LEU A 150 -5.39 6.13 1.55
C LEU A 150 -5.99 4.80 1.99
N VAL A 151 -5.78 4.44 3.25
CA VAL A 151 -6.53 3.38 3.93
C VAL A 151 -7.40 4.04 4.99
N VAL A 152 -8.71 3.79 4.94
CA VAL A 152 -9.65 4.27 5.95
C VAL A 152 -10.23 3.07 6.70
N PHE A 153 -10.01 3.05 8.01
CA PHE A 153 -10.43 1.92 8.85
C PHE A 153 -10.62 2.40 10.29
N ALA A 154 -11.73 2.00 10.92
CA ALA A 154 -12.06 2.42 12.28
C ALA A 154 -11.97 3.95 12.48
N ASP A 155 -12.50 4.72 11.51
CA ASP A 155 -12.49 6.19 11.43
C ASP A 155 -11.10 6.85 11.34
N GLU A 156 -10.01 6.09 11.31
CA GLU A 156 -8.65 6.60 11.06
C GLU A 156 -8.34 6.64 9.56
N ILE A 157 -7.69 7.71 9.10
CA ILE A 157 -7.24 7.92 7.71
C ILE A 157 -5.73 7.80 7.66
N HIS A 158 -5.23 6.82 6.91
CA HIS A 158 -3.79 6.53 6.80
C HIS A 158 -3.29 6.71 5.37
N ALA A 159 -2.08 7.23 5.20
CA ALA A 159 -1.38 7.17 3.91
C ALA A 159 -0.94 5.74 3.59
N ALA A 160 -1.12 5.32 2.34
CA ALA A 160 -0.78 3.98 1.88
C ALA A 160 0.67 3.58 2.20
N ARG A 161 1.63 4.50 2.07
CA ARG A 161 3.06 4.23 2.34
C ARG A 161 3.38 3.95 3.81
N TYR A 162 2.52 4.31 4.76
CA TYR A 162 2.81 4.21 6.20
C TYR A 162 1.97 3.17 6.93
N VAL A 163 0.79 2.84 6.38
CA VAL A 163 -0.16 1.95 7.04
C VAL A 163 0.30 0.50 7.03
N ARG A 164 0.00 -0.23 8.10
CA ARG A 164 0.24 -1.68 8.23
C ARG A 164 -0.94 -2.36 8.91
N LYS A 165 -1.19 -3.62 8.54
CA LYS A 165 -2.02 -4.54 9.32
C LYS A 165 -1.18 -5.09 10.46
N THR A 166 -1.42 -4.63 11.68
CA THR A 166 -0.58 -4.96 12.87
C THR A 166 -1.18 -6.04 13.77
N HIS A 167 -2.41 -6.46 13.50
CA HIS A 167 -3.11 -7.49 14.27
C HIS A 167 -4.01 -8.34 13.36
N SER A 168 -4.09 -9.64 13.63
CA SER A 168 -4.85 -10.57 12.77
C SER A 168 -6.37 -10.45 12.90
N THR A 169 -6.91 -9.97 14.03
CA THR A 169 -8.36 -10.00 14.34
C THR A 169 -8.93 -8.71 14.94
N SER A 170 -8.10 -7.76 15.39
CA SER A 170 -8.57 -6.52 16.00
C SER A 170 -9.21 -5.57 14.98
N GLY A 171 -10.34 -4.93 15.31
CA GLY A 171 -10.94 -3.88 14.47
C GLY A 171 -10.03 -2.66 14.25
N GLY A 172 -9.16 -2.31 15.22
CA GLY A 172 -8.16 -1.25 15.09
C GLY A 172 -6.80 -1.76 14.58
N THR A 173 -6.79 -2.70 13.64
CA THR A 173 -5.59 -3.39 13.18
C THR A 173 -4.69 -2.55 12.26
N PHE A 174 -5.28 -1.60 11.51
CA PHE A 174 -4.52 -0.74 10.61
C PHE A 174 -3.90 0.40 11.41
N ARG A 175 -2.58 0.48 11.36
CA ARG A 175 -1.78 1.47 12.09
C ARG A 175 -0.67 2.01 11.18
N SER A 176 -0.22 3.22 11.44
CA SER A 176 1.00 3.80 10.84
C SER A 176 2.05 3.95 11.94
N PRO A 177 2.85 2.89 12.23
CA PRO A 177 3.70 2.83 13.43
C PRO A 177 4.74 3.96 13.52
N ASN A 178 5.20 4.48 12.37
CA ASN A 178 6.24 5.50 12.34
C ASN A 178 5.68 6.94 12.32
N THR A 179 4.39 7.15 11.98
CA THR A 179 3.86 8.51 11.72
C THR A 179 2.52 8.80 12.37
N GLY A 180 1.76 7.78 12.75
CA GLY A 180 0.35 7.93 13.11
C GLY A 180 -0.57 8.09 11.87
N PRO A 181 -1.89 8.21 12.08
CA PRO A 181 -2.85 8.50 11.02
C PRO A 181 -2.67 9.95 10.51
N LEU A 182 -3.07 10.19 9.26
CA LEU A 182 -3.16 11.55 8.70
C LEU A 182 -4.32 12.34 9.30
N GLY A 183 -5.36 11.68 9.76
CA GLY A 183 -6.55 12.31 10.30
C GLY A 183 -7.64 11.30 10.62
N HIS A 184 -8.85 11.81 10.80
CA HIS A 184 -10.00 11.02 11.21
C HIS A 184 -11.28 11.46 10.49
N VAL A 185 -12.27 10.56 10.43
CA VAL A 185 -13.66 10.90 10.10
C VAL A 185 -14.39 11.15 11.40
N VAL A 186 -14.77 12.41 11.66
CA VAL A 186 -15.44 12.84 12.90
C VAL A 186 -16.73 13.56 12.55
N GLU A 187 -17.86 13.15 13.14
CA GLU A 187 -19.18 13.71 12.85
C GLU A 187 -19.48 13.74 11.34
N GLY A 188 -19.07 12.67 10.64
CA GLY A 188 -19.24 12.54 9.18
C GLY A 188 -18.35 13.44 8.32
N ARG A 189 -17.38 14.12 8.91
CA ARG A 189 -16.45 15.04 8.21
C ARG A 189 -15.02 14.54 8.28
N VAL A 190 -14.30 14.70 7.18
CA VAL A 190 -12.86 14.43 7.12
C VAL A 190 -12.08 15.53 7.84
N ARG A 191 -11.26 15.15 8.80
CA ARG A 191 -10.39 16.04 9.57
C ARG A 191 -8.95 15.59 9.42
N LEU A 192 -8.19 16.22 8.53
CA LEU A 192 -6.76 15.97 8.37
C LEU A 192 -5.97 16.76 9.41
N LEU A 193 -5.06 16.09 10.10
CA LEU A 193 -4.17 16.63 11.13
C LEU A 193 -2.72 16.67 10.64
N ALA A 194 -2.37 15.86 9.64
CA ALA A 194 -1.07 15.80 9.03
C ALA A 194 -1.18 15.57 7.52
N TYR A 195 -0.13 15.94 6.79
CA TYR A 195 -0.04 15.73 5.35
C TYR A 195 1.21 14.90 5.06
N PRO A 196 1.11 13.86 4.18
CA PRO A 196 2.28 13.11 3.78
C PRO A 196 3.21 14.00 2.93
N PRO A 197 4.52 13.71 2.90
CA PRO A 197 5.42 14.35 1.96
C PRO A 197 5.00 14.02 0.52
N ARG A 198 5.69 14.65 -0.44
CA ARG A 198 5.44 14.48 -1.87
C ARG A 198 5.21 13.00 -2.24
N ARG A 199 4.20 12.75 -3.05
CA ARG A 199 3.91 11.42 -3.61
C ARG A 199 5.01 11.01 -4.59
N LEU A 200 5.29 9.72 -4.61
CA LEU A 200 6.22 9.08 -5.52
C LEU A 200 5.41 8.18 -6.46
N THR A 201 5.20 8.62 -7.68
CA THR A 201 4.41 7.87 -8.67
C THR A 201 5.28 7.37 -9.81
N VAL A 202 4.87 6.25 -10.39
CA VAL A 202 5.48 5.63 -11.56
C VAL A 202 4.43 5.62 -12.67
N PRO A 203 4.78 5.98 -13.92
CA PRO A 203 3.85 5.95 -15.02
C PRO A 203 3.29 4.52 -15.23
N LEU A 204 1.98 4.39 -15.21
CA LEU A 204 1.31 3.09 -15.35
C LEU A 204 1.62 2.43 -16.71
N GLU A 205 1.69 3.23 -17.77
CA GLU A 205 2.02 2.80 -19.14
C GLU A 205 3.45 2.26 -19.26
N ALA A 206 4.33 2.60 -18.33
CA ALA A 206 5.70 2.06 -18.29
C ALA A 206 5.79 0.66 -17.68
N VAL A 207 4.71 0.15 -17.07
CA VAL A 207 4.65 -1.22 -16.50
C VAL A 207 4.56 -2.21 -17.66
N THR A 208 5.69 -2.82 -18.04
CA THR A 208 5.78 -3.68 -19.23
C THR A 208 5.96 -5.16 -18.92
N ARG A 209 6.24 -5.52 -17.66
CA ARG A 209 6.45 -6.91 -17.23
C ARG A 209 6.05 -7.12 -15.77
N MET A 210 5.89 -8.39 -15.38
CA MET A 210 5.64 -8.81 -14.00
C MET A 210 6.87 -9.55 -13.45
N PRO A 211 7.80 -8.84 -12.79
CA PRO A 211 9.03 -9.43 -12.24
C PRO A 211 8.74 -10.34 -11.05
N ARG A 212 9.59 -11.32 -10.83
CA ARG A 212 9.55 -12.19 -9.64
C ARG A 212 10.40 -11.59 -8.54
N VAL A 213 9.75 -11.02 -7.52
CA VAL A 213 10.41 -10.44 -6.36
C VAL A 213 10.16 -11.30 -5.13
N GLY A 214 11.25 -11.85 -4.57
CA GLY A 214 11.21 -12.65 -3.35
C GLY A 214 11.21 -11.79 -2.08
N LEU A 215 10.77 -12.40 -0.99
CA LEU A 215 10.90 -11.89 0.36
C LEU A 215 11.52 -12.95 1.24
N TYR A 216 12.62 -12.61 1.92
CA TYR A 216 13.33 -13.48 2.82
C TYR A 216 13.41 -12.87 4.22
N THR A 217 12.86 -13.54 5.21
CA THR A 217 12.94 -13.10 6.61
C THR A 217 14.04 -13.87 7.34
N VAL A 218 15.04 -13.15 7.83
CA VAL A 218 16.17 -13.71 8.58
C VAL A 218 15.71 -14.18 9.96
N THR A 219 16.13 -15.38 10.36
CA THR A 219 15.79 -15.99 11.65
C THR A 219 17.03 -16.41 12.45
N VAL A 220 16.85 -16.69 13.75
CA VAL A 220 17.92 -17.26 14.58
C VAL A 220 18.29 -18.63 14.03
N GLY A 221 19.58 -18.88 13.86
CA GLY A 221 20.07 -20.14 13.29
C GLY A 221 20.02 -20.26 11.78
N ASP A 222 19.58 -19.21 11.08
CA ASP A 222 19.46 -19.18 9.63
C ASP A 222 20.79 -19.49 8.91
N ASP A 223 20.79 -20.50 8.09
CA ASP A 223 21.96 -20.96 7.33
C ASP A 223 21.94 -20.57 5.84
N GLY A 224 20.87 -19.87 5.41
CA GLY A 224 20.70 -19.42 4.02
C GLY A 224 20.20 -20.51 3.05
N THR A 225 19.82 -21.68 3.53
CA THR A 225 19.33 -22.77 2.65
C THR A 225 18.15 -22.31 1.78
N LEU A 226 17.26 -21.48 2.31
CA LEU A 226 16.11 -20.95 1.55
C LEU A 226 16.50 -19.94 0.45
N LEU A 227 17.73 -19.40 0.49
CA LEU A 227 18.23 -18.51 -0.57
C LEU A 227 18.72 -19.28 -1.81
N ALA A 228 18.84 -20.60 -1.75
CA ALA A 228 19.28 -21.42 -2.90
C ALA A 228 18.37 -21.26 -4.13
N GLY A 229 17.09 -20.99 -3.94
CA GLY A 229 16.13 -20.73 -5.02
C GLY A 229 16.10 -19.27 -5.53
N ALA A 230 16.84 -18.37 -4.92
CA ALA A 230 16.82 -16.95 -5.26
C ALA A 230 17.47 -16.62 -6.62
N ASP A 231 18.18 -17.55 -7.23
CA ASP A 231 18.80 -17.40 -8.56
C ASP A 231 17.76 -17.17 -9.67
N SER A 232 16.53 -17.61 -9.47
CA SER A 232 15.43 -17.45 -10.41
C SER A 232 14.63 -16.14 -10.23
N LEU A 233 14.98 -15.31 -9.26
CA LEU A 233 14.31 -14.05 -8.96
C LEU A 233 14.91 -12.89 -9.76
N ASP A 234 14.08 -11.90 -10.05
CA ASP A 234 14.48 -10.61 -10.61
C ASP A 234 14.92 -9.61 -9.51
N GLY A 235 14.51 -9.84 -8.26
CA GLY A 235 14.86 -9.02 -7.10
C GLY A 235 14.54 -9.71 -5.79
N LEU A 236 15.20 -9.30 -4.71
CA LEU A 236 15.00 -9.88 -3.38
C LEU A 236 14.90 -8.78 -2.31
N VAL A 237 13.94 -8.90 -1.42
CA VAL A 237 13.86 -8.12 -0.18
C VAL A 237 14.27 -9.01 0.98
N VAL A 238 15.17 -8.53 1.81
CA VAL A 238 15.69 -9.22 3.01
C VAL A 238 15.23 -8.47 4.26
N ALA A 239 14.39 -9.10 5.07
CA ALA A 239 13.97 -8.58 6.37
C ALA A 239 14.96 -9.01 7.45
N GLY A 240 15.93 -8.14 7.74
CA GLY A 240 16.99 -8.36 8.72
C GLY A 240 16.57 -8.15 10.17
N PHE A 241 17.46 -8.48 11.08
CA PHE A 241 17.29 -8.20 12.51
C PHE A 241 17.44 -6.70 12.81
N GLY A 242 16.68 -6.21 13.79
CA GLY A 242 16.82 -4.85 14.29
C GLY A 242 16.89 -3.82 13.16
N VAL A 243 18.00 -3.13 13.05
CA VAL A 243 18.22 -2.05 12.07
C VAL A 243 18.75 -2.53 10.70
N GLY A 244 18.63 -3.82 10.40
CA GLY A 244 19.04 -4.39 9.12
C GLY A 244 20.20 -5.39 9.20
N HIS A 245 20.42 -6.01 10.35
CA HIS A 245 21.52 -6.98 10.53
C HIS A 245 21.18 -8.37 9.99
N VAL A 246 22.20 -9.08 9.51
CA VAL A 246 22.10 -10.48 9.13
C VAL A 246 23.22 -11.31 9.80
N PRO A 247 23.05 -12.63 9.98
CA PRO A 247 24.14 -13.51 10.45
C PRO A 247 25.33 -13.47 9.48
N GLN A 248 26.55 -13.47 10.01
CA GLN A 248 27.80 -13.43 9.21
C GLN A 248 27.84 -14.51 8.11
N ARG A 249 27.31 -15.69 8.34
CA ARG A 249 27.28 -16.79 7.39
C ARG A 249 26.43 -16.52 6.13
N LEU A 250 25.50 -15.55 6.16
CA LEU A 250 24.69 -15.17 5.00
C LEU A 250 25.36 -14.13 4.10
N ILE A 251 26.43 -13.49 4.56
CA ILE A 251 27.06 -12.34 3.87
C ILE A 251 27.48 -12.71 2.45
N ASN A 252 28.23 -13.81 2.29
CA ASN A 252 28.76 -14.19 0.99
C ASN A 252 27.63 -14.50 -0.02
N GLN A 253 26.59 -15.19 0.42
CA GLN A 253 25.45 -15.53 -0.42
C GLN A 253 24.64 -14.29 -0.81
N LEU A 254 24.36 -13.39 0.13
CA LEU A 254 23.67 -12.14 -0.14
C LEU A 254 24.51 -11.21 -1.03
N THR A 255 25.85 -11.16 -0.84
CA THR A 255 26.76 -10.40 -1.72
C THR A 255 26.73 -10.94 -3.14
N ALA A 256 26.78 -12.26 -3.30
CA ALA A 256 26.71 -12.89 -4.63
C ALA A 256 25.37 -12.64 -5.33
N LEU A 257 24.27 -12.66 -4.59
CA LEU A 257 22.95 -12.26 -5.11
C LEU A 257 22.92 -10.78 -5.50
N ALA A 258 23.43 -9.90 -4.61
CA ALA A 258 23.47 -8.47 -4.85
C ALA A 258 24.33 -8.07 -6.07
N ALA A 259 25.30 -8.88 -6.48
CA ALA A 259 26.05 -8.66 -7.71
C ALA A 259 25.23 -8.91 -8.99
N ARG A 260 24.12 -9.66 -8.90
CA ARG A 260 23.31 -10.07 -10.06
C ARG A 260 21.93 -9.43 -10.12
N ILE A 261 21.25 -9.31 -8.99
CA ILE A 261 19.92 -8.75 -8.85
C ILE A 261 19.90 -7.68 -7.76
N PRO A 262 18.98 -6.70 -7.78
CA PRO A 262 18.82 -5.81 -6.65
C PRO A 262 18.37 -6.58 -5.41
N VAL A 263 19.14 -6.44 -4.32
CA VAL A 263 18.82 -6.98 -2.99
C VAL A 263 18.59 -5.81 -2.06
N VAL A 264 17.39 -5.74 -1.49
CA VAL A 264 16.93 -4.63 -0.64
C VAL A 264 16.89 -5.10 0.81
N LEU A 265 17.51 -4.33 1.69
CA LEU A 265 17.57 -4.58 3.12
C LEU A 265 16.48 -3.82 3.85
N THR A 266 15.64 -4.54 4.58
CA THR A 266 14.56 -4.01 5.44
C THR A 266 14.70 -4.53 6.87
N SER A 267 13.85 -4.06 7.77
CA SER A 267 13.76 -4.58 9.13
C SER A 267 12.53 -5.48 9.32
N ARG A 268 12.69 -6.62 9.98
CA ARG A 268 11.57 -7.49 10.37
C ARG A 268 10.77 -7.00 11.59
N THR A 269 11.23 -5.91 12.24
CA THR A 269 10.58 -5.37 13.46
C THR A 269 9.21 -4.76 13.20
N GLY A 270 8.99 -4.30 11.95
CA GLY A 270 7.72 -3.70 11.55
C GLY A 270 7.58 -2.20 11.81
N ALA A 271 8.54 -1.57 12.47
CA ALA A 271 8.66 -0.13 12.67
C ALA A 271 10.13 0.27 12.80
N GLY A 272 10.42 1.55 12.61
CA GLY A 272 11.79 2.08 12.61
C GLY A 272 12.52 1.84 11.28
N PRO A 273 13.66 2.52 11.07
CA PRO A 273 14.41 2.44 9.82
C PRO A 273 15.45 1.33 9.83
N VAL A 274 15.87 0.94 8.62
CA VAL A 274 17.21 0.40 8.41
C VAL A 274 18.21 1.56 8.51
N LEU A 275 19.25 1.40 9.34
CA LEU A 275 20.28 2.41 9.51
C LEU A 275 21.31 2.37 8.35
N GLU A 276 22.24 3.31 8.34
CA GLU A 276 23.17 3.46 7.22
C GLU A 276 24.64 3.35 7.62
N VAL A 277 25.01 3.86 8.80
CA VAL A 277 26.42 4.06 9.18
C VAL A 277 26.72 3.74 10.64
N THR A 278 25.76 3.24 11.40
CA THR A 278 25.93 3.12 12.85
C THR A 278 26.79 1.92 13.25
N TYR A 279 26.63 0.78 12.60
CA TYR A 279 27.33 -0.45 12.96
C TYR A 279 28.26 -0.89 11.82
N ALA A 280 29.46 -1.42 12.18
CA ALA A 280 30.50 -1.79 11.23
C ALA A 280 31.02 -3.24 11.37
N PHE A 281 30.30 -4.08 12.14
CA PHE A 281 30.67 -5.51 12.23
C PHE A 281 30.19 -6.28 10.98
N PRO A 282 30.79 -7.45 10.66
CA PRO A 282 30.38 -8.27 9.53
C PRO A 282 28.88 -8.66 9.61
N GLY A 283 28.10 -8.31 8.58
CA GLY A 283 26.64 -8.51 8.55
C GLY A 283 25.83 -7.37 9.16
N SER A 284 26.47 -6.26 9.56
CA SER A 284 25.77 -5.01 9.89
C SER A 284 25.21 -4.32 8.64
N GLU A 285 24.32 -3.36 8.84
CA GLU A 285 23.71 -2.58 7.76
C GLU A 285 24.76 -1.87 6.89
N SER A 286 25.81 -1.29 7.52
CA SER A 286 26.85 -0.58 6.76
C SER A 286 27.75 -1.54 5.96
N ASP A 287 28.12 -2.70 6.53
CA ASP A 287 28.87 -3.74 5.81
C ASP A 287 28.06 -4.26 4.62
N LEU A 288 26.77 -4.55 4.80
CA LEU A 288 25.91 -5.05 3.73
C LEU A 288 25.70 -4.01 2.61
N ARG A 289 25.56 -2.74 2.94
CA ARG A 289 25.44 -1.66 1.94
C ARG A 289 26.74 -1.49 1.14
N GLN A 290 27.91 -1.57 1.77
CA GLN A 290 29.20 -1.56 1.08
C GLN A 290 29.35 -2.76 0.11
N ARG A 291 28.64 -3.86 0.37
CA ARG A 291 28.59 -5.04 -0.50
C ARG A 291 27.50 -4.96 -1.58
N GLY A 292 26.83 -3.81 -1.69
CA GLY A 292 25.85 -3.52 -2.74
C GLY A 292 24.39 -3.81 -2.38
N LEU A 293 24.03 -4.10 -1.13
CA LEU A 293 22.65 -4.16 -0.73
C LEU A 293 22.07 -2.73 -0.60
N ILE A 294 20.80 -2.56 -0.93
CA ILE A 294 20.09 -1.28 -0.94
C ILE A 294 19.28 -1.16 0.36
N GLY A 295 19.51 -0.13 1.17
CA GLY A 295 18.73 0.11 2.38
C GLY A 295 17.35 0.70 2.07
N ALA A 296 16.31 0.17 2.72
CA ALA A 296 14.94 0.65 2.54
C ALA A 296 14.53 1.81 3.46
N GLY A 297 15.43 2.29 4.35
CA GLY A 297 15.11 3.35 5.31
C GLY A 297 13.89 2.98 6.18
N PHE A 298 12.88 3.85 6.22
CA PHE A 298 11.63 3.65 6.96
C PHE A 298 10.58 2.82 6.23
N LEU A 299 10.84 2.39 4.98
CA LEU A 299 9.87 1.60 4.23
C LEU A 299 9.82 0.17 4.78
N ASP A 300 8.64 -0.28 5.17
CA ASP A 300 8.46 -1.63 5.70
C ASP A 300 8.66 -2.72 4.63
N THR A 301 8.83 -3.94 5.08
CA THR A 301 9.22 -5.08 4.26
C THR A 301 8.25 -5.38 3.10
N TYR A 302 6.93 -5.33 3.33
CA TYR A 302 5.94 -5.65 2.29
C TYR A 302 5.86 -4.54 1.25
N LYS A 303 5.90 -3.27 1.68
CA LYS A 303 5.95 -2.12 0.77
C LYS A 303 7.27 -2.03 0.03
N ALA A 304 8.38 -2.38 0.68
CA ALA A 304 9.66 -2.50 -0.01
C ALA A 304 9.57 -3.51 -1.16
N ARG A 305 8.91 -4.67 -0.95
CA ARG A 305 8.69 -5.66 -2.01
C ARG A 305 7.81 -5.10 -3.14
N ILE A 306 6.74 -4.39 -2.83
CA ILE A 306 5.88 -3.74 -3.84
C ILE A 306 6.67 -2.69 -4.63
N LEU A 307 7.48 -1.85 -3.96
CA LEU A 307 8.30 -0.85 -4.63
C LEU A 307 9.32 -1.51 -5.58
N LEU A 308 10.05 -2.55 -5.11
CA LEU A 308 11.01 -3.25 -5.95
C LEU A 308 10.34 -3.87 -7.18
N HIS A 309 9.19 -4.51 -6.96
CA HIS A 309 8.40 -5.06 -8.06
C HIS A 309 8.03 -3.98 -9.08
N THR A 310 7.51 -2.85 -8.63
CA THR A 310 7.09 -1.74 -9.50
C THR A 310 8.28 -1.15 -10.27
N LEU A 311 9.41 -0.90 -9.61
CA LEU A 311 10.61 -0.36 -10.25
C LEU A 311 11.19 -1.33 -11.31
N LEU A 312 11.22 -2.61 -11.01
CA LEU A 312 11.65 -3.63 -11.97
C LEU A 312 10.66 -3.79 -13.12
N ALA A 313 9.36 -3.64 -12.87
CA ALA A 313 8.31 -3.74 -13.88
C ALA A 313 8.44 -2.65 -14.97
N VAL A 314 8.95 -1.48 -14.60
CA VAL A 314 9.21 -0.36 -15.54
C VAL A 314 10.65 -0.37 -16.08
N GLY A 315 11.43 -1.42 -15.81
CA GLY A 315 12.80 -1.57 -16.34
C GLY A 315 13.84 -0.66 -15.69
N ALA A 316 13.59 -0.18 -14.45
CA ALA A 316 14.55 0.66 -13.72
C ALA A 316 15.88 -0.07 -13.52
N ASP A 317 16.99 0.62 -13.77
CA ASP A 317 18.32 0.16 -13.44
C ASP A 317 18.61 0.23 -11.94
N ARG A 318 19.76 -0.30 -11.54
CA ARG A 318 20.14 -0.37 -10.12
C ARG A 318 20.24 0.99 -9.45
N ASP A 319 20.75 2.00 -10.14
CA ASP A 319 20.94 3.35 -9.57
C ASP A 319 19.59 4.03 -9.40
N THR A 320 18.69 3.86 -10.34
CA THR A 320 17.28 4.30 -10.25
C THR A 320 16.55 3.61 -9.10
N ILE A 321 16.75 2.28 -8.92
CA ILE A 321 16.18 1.54 -7.80
C ILE A 321 16.72 2.07 -6.47
N ALA A 322 18.03 2.28 -6.34
CA ALA A 322 18.64 2.82 -5.12
C ALA A 322 18.12 4.23 -4.78
N ALA A 323 18.02 5.12 -5.79
CA ALA A 323 17.44 6.45 -5.63
C ALA A 323 15.96 6.39 -5.22
N GLY A 324 15.19 5.45 -5.79
CA GLY A 324 13.80 5.20 -5.44
C GLY A 324 13.64 4.81 -3.97
N TYR A 325 14.47 3.90 -3.47
CA TYR A 325 14.47 3.52 -2.06
C TYR A 325 14.89 4.65 -1.12
N ALA A 326 15.90 5.42 -1.50
CA ALA A 326 16.30 6.59 -0.71
C ALA A 326 15.17 7.62 -0.57
N ALA A 327 14.45 7.89 -1.66
CA ALA A 327 13.30 8.79 -1.66
C ALA A 327 12.11 8.22 -0.86
N ALA A 328 11.74 6.95 -1.09
CA ALA A 328 10.60 6.31 -0.43
C ALA A 328 10.86 6.02 1.05
N GLY A 329 12.10 5.66 1.39
CA GLY A 329 12.55 5.37 2.76
C GLY A 329 12.88 6.60 3.60
N GLY A 330 12.84 7.80 3.01
CA GLY A 330 13.07 9.07 3.72
C GLY A 330 14.53 9.35 4.06
N THR A 331 15.49 8.69 3.40
CA THR A 331 16.93 8.91 3.58
C THR A 331 17.53 9.75 2.44
N GLY A 332 16.80 9.98 1.36
CA GLY A 332 17.23 10.78 0.21
C GLY A 332 16.24 11.88 -0.15
N ASP A 333 16.65 12.71 -1.11
CA ASP A 333 15.82 13.80 -1.63
C ASP A 333 14.72 13.25 -2.53
N PRO A 334 13.41 13.45 -2.22
CA PRO A 334 12.29 13.05 -3.09
C PRO A 334 12.32 13.71 -4.48
N ALA A 335 13.03 14.82 -4.65
CA ALA A 335 13.19 15.49 -5.96
C ALA A 335 14.03 14.64 -6.94
N ARG A 336 14.80 13.68 -6.44
CA ARG A 336 15.56 12.72 -7.27
C ARG A 336 14.73 11.54 -7.74
N TRP A 337 13.44 11.48 -7.43
CA TRP A 337 12.55 10.46 -7.97
C TRP A 337 12.47 10.59 -9.49
N PRO A 338 12.76 9.53 -10.27
CA PRO A 338 12.93 9.63 -11.72
C PRO A 338 11.68 10.09 -12.49
N TRP A 339 10.52 9.81 -11.93
CA TRP A 339 9.21 10.19 -12.49
C TRP A 339 8.55 11.32 -11.70
N ALA A 340 9.35 12.17 -11.08
CA ALA A 340 8.83 13.31 -10.35
C ALA A 340 8.04 14.22 -11.30
N SER A 341 6.70 14.30 -11.13
CA SER A 341 5.90 15.34 -11.76
C SER A 341 6.47 16.71 -11.40
N ALA A 342 6.39 17.67 -12.31
CA ALA A 342 6.71 19.08 -11.99
C ALA A 342 5.94 19.49 -10.72
N PRO A 343 6.47 20.35 -9.85
CA PRO A 343 5.77 20.79 -8.66
C PRO A 343 4.41 21.36 -9.07
N SER A 344 3.32 20.70 -8.67
CA SER A 344 2.01 21.32 -8.74
C SER A 344 2.07 22.54 -7.82
N ASP A 345 1.69 23.69 -8.35
CA ASP A 345 1.74 24.98 -7.70
C ASP A 345 0.77 25.02 -6.50
N ARG A 346 1.15 24.36 -5.39
CA ARG A 346 0.40 24.32 -4.13
C ARG A 346 0.68 25.52 -3.23
N THR A 347 1.51 26.47 -3.69
CA THR A 347 1.91 27.63 -2.89
C THR A 347 0.86 28.75 -2.82
N GLU A 348 -0.22 28.68 -3.60
CA GLU A 348 -1.22 29.77 -3.66
C GLU A 348 -2.53 29.53 -2.90
N ARG A 349 -2.64 28.45 -2.08
CA ARG A 349 -3.84 28.24 -1.24
C ARG A 349 -3.46 28.13 0.24
N ARG A 350 -2.96 29.20 0.80
CA ARG A 350 -2.94 29.45 2.24
C ARG A 350 -3.91 30.58 2.57
#